data_a557cc6b7ffa52749f7db5778f015e31
#
_entry.id   a557cc6b7ffa52749f7db5778f015e31
#
_cell.length_a   1.000
_cell.length_b   1.000
_cell.length_c   1.000
_cell.angle_alpha   90.00
_cell.angle_beta   90.00
_cell.angle_gamma   90.00
#
_symmetry.space_group_name_H-M   'P 1'
#
loop_
_entity.id
_entity.type
_entity.pdbx_description
1 polymer ?
#
loop_
_entity_poly.entity_id
_entity_poly.type
_entity_poly.pdbx_seq_one_letter_code
_entity_poly.pdbx_strand_id
1 'polypeptide(L)'
;MLHSKAFPKTSGSFIAQKVMSSTDPENNLFRGGDPDFMTSLARGLHVIRAFAGVDRRLTIADVSRATGLTRAVVRRCLYTLRELGYAATDGRTYFLQPRILNLGYAYLSTAAVPIAAQPVLEEMSETLGEASSVAVLDDGAVVYVARAATKRIMSVTLGVGSRLPAYCTALGRVLLSHLNEEQVSTELSKVEFVAHTKHTVTSRKKLEEVLAQVRAEGFALNDQELEIGLRSIAVPVRNVVGAVVAAMNVSTQASRVSRRELIERCLPVLQAASERLGSQLPPSR
;
A
#
# COMPACT_ATOMS: atom_id res chain seq x y z
N MET A 1 -39.50 23.89 -10.15
CA MET A 1 -38.16 24.39 -9.77
C MET A 1 -37.58 23.43 -8.73
N LEU A 2 -36.79 22.48 -9.16
CA LEU A 2 -36.10 21.50 -8.30
C LEU A 2 -34.65 21.93 -8.18
N HIS A 3 -34.24 22.37 -6.98
CA HIS A 3 -32.86 22.71 -6.67
C HIS A 3 -32.02 21.43 -6.55
N SER A 4 -31.15 21.20 -7.50
CA SER A 4 -30.07 20.21 -7.43
C SER A 4 -29.06 20.64 -6.37
N LYS A 5 -29.07 19.99 -5.20
CA LYS A 5 -27.99 20.08 -4.21
C LYS A 5 -26.81 19.22 -4.69
N ALA A 6 -25.74 19.88 -5.11
CA ALA A 6 -24.47 19.22 -5.38
C ALA A 6 -23.91 18.57 -4.10
N PHE A 7 -23.62 17.28 -4.16
CA PHE A 7 -22.94 16.54 -3.11
C PHE A 7 -21.48 17.02 -3.02
N PRO A 8 -20.91 17.21 -1.81
CA PRO A 8 -19.51 17.57 -1.67
C PRO A 8 -18.63 16.39 -2.14
N LYS A 9 -17.63 16.70 -2.96
CA LYS A 9 -16.60 15.74 -3.42
C LYS A 9 -15.86 15.18 -2.21
N THR A 10 -15.95 13.88 -2.01
CA THR A 10 -15.39 13.14 -0.88
C THR A 10 -13.85 13.19 -0.87
N SER A 11 -13.27 13.51 0.27
CA SER A 11 -11.84 13.72 0.55
C SER A 11 -10.96 12.45 0.39
N GLY A 12 -11.52 11.26 0.26
CA GLY A 12 -10.79 9.99 0.16
C GLY A 12 -9.91 9.82 -1.09
N SER A 13 -10.27 10.51 -2.18
CA SER A 13 -9.48 10.53 -3.43
C SER A 13 -8.17 11.33 -3.28
N PHE A 14 -8.10 12.25 -2.32
CA PHE A 14 -6.97 13.17 -2.14
C PHE A 14 -5.75 12.51 -1.48
N ILE A 15 -5.96 11.52 -0.61
CA ILE A 15 -4.88 10.86 0.14
C ILE A 15 -4.08 9.92 -0.76
N ALA A 16 -4.74 9.10 -1.58
CA ALA A 16 -4.06 8.24 -2.54
C ALA A 16 -3.24 9.05 -3.56
N GLN A 17 -3.74 10.23 -3.95
CA GLN A 17 -3.08 11.12 -4.89
C GLN A 17 -1.92 11.91 -4.26
N LYS A 18 -2.03 12.30 -2.98
CA LYS A 18 -1.01 13.07 -2.27
C LYS A 18 0.17 12.20 -1.81
N VAL A 19 -0.07 10.93 -1.51
CA VAL A 19 0.98 9.96 -1.16
C VAL A 19 1.87 9.61 -2.36
N MET A 20 1.35 9.74 -3.60
CA MET A 20 2.12 9.48 -4.82
C MET A 20 2.82 10.73 -5.41
N SER A 21 2.56 11.95 -4.88
CA SER A 21 3.05 13.19 -5.50
C SER A 21 4.24 13.84 -4.81
N SER A 22 4.69 13.35 -3.67
CA SER A 22 5.84 13.92 -2.96
C SER A 22 7.09 13.07 -3.18
N THR A 23 8.02 13.62 -3.95
CA THR A 23 9.44 13.22 -4.05
C THR A 23 9.67 11.71 -4.11
N ASP A 24 9.29 11.11 -5.24
CA ASP A 24 9.75 9.77 -5.58
C ASP A 24 11.27 9.85 -5.80
N PRO A 25 12.11 9.10 -5.04
CA PRO A 25 13.55 9.01 -5.29
C PRO A 25 13.86 8.45 -6.68
N GLU A 26 12.85 8.08 -7.42
CA GLU A 26 12.88 7.64 -8.82
C GLU A 26 13.37 8.71 -9.82
N ASN A 27 13.55 9.96 -9.44
CA ASN A 27 14.26 10.93 -10.28
C ASN A 27 15.75 10.56 -10.45
N ASN A 28 16.26 9.62 -9.66
CA ASN A 28 17.56 8.97 -9.81
C ASN A 28 17.48 7.62 -10.57
N LEU A 29 16.31 7.25 -11.09
CA LEU A 29 16.05 6.01 -11.86
C LEU A 29 16.84 5.91 -13.16
N PHE A 30 17.41 7.02 -13.62
CA PHE A 30 18.19 7.01 -14.84
C PHE A 30 19.66 7.09 -14.48
N ARG A 31 20.24 5.99 -13.93
CA ARG A 31 21.68 5.83 -13.77
C ARG A 31 22.35 5.88 -15.16
N GLY A 32 22.64 7.11 -15.60
CA GLY A 32 23.42 7.29 -16.81
C GLY A 32 24.80 6.66 -16.61
N GLY A 33 25.18 5.71 -17.47
CA GLY A 33 26.50 5.09 -17.45
C GLY A 33 26.56 3.65 -16.96
N ASP A 34 25.48 3.07 -16.45
CA ASP A 34 25.41 1.64 -16.12
C ASP A 34 24.99 0.86 -17.38
N PRO A 35 25.90 0.05 -17.98
CA PRO A 35 25.62 -0.69 -19.21
C PRO A 35 24.56 -1.78 -19.04
N ASP A 36 24.38 -2.29 -17.82
CA ASP A 36 23.40 -3.34 -17.51
C ASP A 36 22.01 -2.77 -17.25
N PHE A 37 21.89 -1.45 -17.04
CA PHE A 37 20.63 -0.79 -16.75
C PHE A 37 19.84 -0.44 -18.01
N MET A 38 18.75 -1.18 -18.27
CA MET A 38 17.85 -0.91 -19.40
C MET A 38 16.94 0.30 -19.14
N THR A 39 17.43 1.49 -19.42
CA THR A 39 16.69 2.77 -19.25
C THR A 39 15.32 2.76 -19.98
N SER A 40 15.21 2.06 -21.12
CA SER A 40 13.94 1.94 -21.85
C SER A 40 12.90 1.15 -21.08
N LEU A 41 13.30 0.07 -20.39
CA LEU A 41 12.41 -0.72 -19.51
C LEU A 41 11.96 0.10 -18.30
N ALA A 42 12.91 0.78 -17.64
CA ALA A 42 12.61 1.65 -16.50
C ALA A 42 11.60 2.74 -16.85
N ARG A 43 11.76 3.41 -18.00
CA ARG A 43 10.82 4.42 -18.52
C ARG A 43 9.44 3.83 -18.82
N GLY A 44 9.37 2.63 -19.38
CA GLY A 44 8.11 1.92 -19.65
C GLY A 44 7.34 1.63 -18.36
N LEU A 45 8.01 1.10 -17.34
CA LEU A 45 7.41 0.84 -16.02
C LEU A 45 6.95 2.13 -15.34
N HIS A 46 7.75 3.21 -15.44
CA HIS A 46 7.39 4.52 -14.90
C HIS A 46 6.14 5.11 -15.58
N VAL A 47 5.99 4.94 -16.88
CA VAL A 47 4.78 5.34 -17.64
C VAL A 47 3.56 4.53 -17.18
N ILE A 48 3.69 3.22 -16.94
CA ILE A 48 2.59 2.40 -16.42
C ILE A 48 2.10 2.91 -15.06
N ARG A 49 3.02 3.24 -14.16
CA ARG A 49 2.71 3.77 -12.81
C ARG A 49 1.95 5.09 -12.84
N ALA A 50 2.14 5.93 -13.85
CA ALA A 50 1.42 7.19 -13.99
C ALA A 50 -0.11 7.03 -14.07
N PHE A 51 -0.61 5.84 -14.45
CA PHE A 51 -2.04 5.53 -14.51
C PHE A 51 -2.64 5.08 -13.17
N ALA A 52 -1.86 4.97 -12.10
CA ALA A 52 -2.37 4.60 -10.78
C ALA A 52 -3.17 5.71 -10.08
N GLY A 53 -3.27 6.90 -10.68
CA GLY A 53 -4.04 8.05 -10.17
C GLY A 53 -5.55 7.92 -10.37
N VAL A 54 -6.27 9.00 -10.03
CA VAL A 54 -7.74 9.10 -10.12
C VAL A 54 -8.22 9.10 -11.56
N ASP A 55 -7.46 9.71 -12.45
CA ASP A 55 -7.79 9.80 -13.87
C ASP A 55 -7.33 8.53 -14.59
N ARG A 56 -8.30 7.71 -14.98
CA ARG A 56 -8.04 6.44 -15.69
C ARG A 56 -7.70 6.64 -17.16
N ARG A 57 -7.81 7.86 -17.69
CA ARG A 57 -7.53 8.24 -19.08
C ARG A 57 -6.63 9.46 -19.10
N LEU A 58 -5.43 9.29 -19.63
CA LEU A 58 -4.38 10.32 -19.64
C LEU A 58 -3.95 10.63 -21.08
N THR A 59 -3.71 11.90 -21.36
CA THR A 59 -3.03 12.34 -22.58
C THR A 59 -1.50 12.13 -22.46
N ILE A 60 -0.79 12.15 -23.58
CA ILE A 60 0.69 12.16 -23.57
C ILE A 60 1.23 13.31 -22.71
N ALA A 61 0.56 14.46 -22.71
CA ALA A 61 0.99 15.62 -21.92
C ALA A 61 0.80 15.38 -20.42
N ASP A 62 -0.28 14.72 -20.00
CA ASP A 62 -0.54 14.39 -18.59
C ASP A 62 0.48 13.37 -18.07
N VAL A 63 0.75 12.30 -18.84
CA VAL A 63 1.80 11.32 -18.50
C VAL A 63 3.18 11.97 -18.46
N SER A 64 3.49 12.86 -19.42
CA SER A 64 4.77 13.60 -19.45
C SER A 64 4.93 14.46 -18.18
N ARG A 65 3.87 15.14 -17.74
CA ARG A 65 3.87 15.96 -16.53
C ARG A 65 4.02 15.10 -15.25
N ALA A 66 3.31 13.98 -15.19
CA ALA A 66 3.33 13.07 -14.05
C ALA A 66 4.68 12.36 -13.89
N THR A 67 5.36 12.04 -15.01
CA THR A 67 6.61 11.26 -15.00
C THR A 67 7.88 12.10 -15.15
N GLY A 68 7.78 13.39 -15.50
CA GLY A 68 8.95 14.20 -15.85
C GLY A 68 9.60 13.81 -17.18
N LEU A 69 9.14 12.76 -17.88
CA LEU A 69 9.67 12.31 -19.16
C LEU A 69 9.25 13.23 -20.30
N THR A 70 10.09 13.37 -21.32
CA THR A 70 9.71 14.13 -22.52
C THR A 70 8.54 13.47 -23.26
N ARG A 71 7.70 14.28 -23.92
CA ARG A 71 6.55 13.78 -24.69
C ARG A 71 6.94 12.73 -25.74
N ALA A 72 8.14 12.85 -26.34
CA ALA A 72 8.66 11.90 -27.32
C ALA A 72 8.90 10.51 -26.68
N VAL A 73 9.51 10.49 -25.49
CA VAL A 73 9.73 9.25 -24.72
C VAL A 73 8.41 8.62 -24.30
N VAL A 74 7.50 9.41 -23.72
CA VAL A 74 6.16 8.95 -23.32
C VAL A 74 5.40 8.36 -24.50
N ARG A 75 5.41 9.05 -25.67
CA ARG A 75 4.76 8.54 -26.88
C ARG A 75 5.30 7.16 -27.28
N ARG A 76 6.61 6.96 -27.25
CA ARG A 76 7.24 5.67 -27.60
C ARG A 76 6.85 4.57 -26.60
N CYS A 77 6.84 4.86 -25.31
CA CYS A 77 6.41 3.91 -24.29
C CYS A 77 4.93 3.53 -24.46
N LEU A 78 4.03 4.52 -24.64
CA LEU A 78 2.60 4.29 -24.83
C LEU A 78 2.30 3.54 -26.14
N TYR A 79 3.05 3.83 -27.22
CA TYR A 79 2.97 3.09 -28.44
C TYR A 79 3.31 1.61 -28.22
N THR A 80 4.46 1.33 -27.59
CA THR A 80 4.88 -0.04 -27.27
C THR A 80 3.85 -0.77 -26.40
N LEU A 81 3.35 -0.11 -25.35
CA LEU A 81 2.31 -0.70 -24.48
C LEU A 81 1.01 -1.03 -25.24
N ARG A 82 0.63 -0.18 -26.19
CA ARG A 82 -0.52 -0.42 -27.09
C ARG A 82 -0.31 -1.62 -27.98
N GLU A 83 0.83 -1.69 -28.67
CA GLU A 83 1.16 -2.82 -29.56
C GLU A 83 1.22 -4.15 -28.80
N LEU A 84 1.68 -4.13 -27.54
CA LEU A 84 1.71 -5.29 -26.66
C LEU A 84 0.33 -5.58 -25.99
N GLY A 85 -0.67 -4.73 -26.19
CA GLY A 85 -2.01 -4.89 -25.63
C GLY A 85 -2.15 -4.55 -24.13
N TYR A 86 -1.19 -3.87 -23.54
CA TYR A 86 -1.25 -3.38 -22.16
C TYR A 86 -1.96 -2.03 -22.02
N ALA A 87 -2.04 -1.27 -23.09
CA ALA A 87 -2.76 -0.01 -23.18
C ALA A 87 -3.62 0.07 -24.42
N ALA A 88 -4.63 0.94 -24.41
CA ALA A 88 -5.40 1.33 -25.58
C ALA A 88 -5.54 2.84 -25.64
N THR A 89 -6.04 3.35 -26.78
CA THR A 89 -6.27 4.78 -27.01
C THR A 89 -7.58 5.00 -27.78
N ASP A 90 -8.22 6.13 -27.50
CA ASP A 90 -9.32 6.68 -28.28
C ASP A 90 -8.84 7.73 -29.32
N GLY A 91 -7.53 7.81 -29.57
CA GLY A 91 -6.88 8.79 -30.45
C GLY A 91 -6.37 10.03 -29.69
N ARG A 92 -6.94 10.37 -28.54
CA ARG A 92 -6.58 11.52 -27.71
C ARG A 92 -5.99 11.12 -26.37
N THR A 93 -6.62 10.16 -25.69
CA THR A 93 -6.21 9.67 -24.39
C THR A 93 -5.79 8.20 -24.46
N TYR A 94 -4.98 7.79 -23.49
CA TYR A 94 -4.55 6.41 -23.28
C TYR A 94 -5.13 5.90 -21.97
N PHE A 95 -5.35 4.58 -21.89
CA PHE A 95 -5.81 3.88 -20.69
C PHE A 95 -5.27 2.46 -20.67
N LEU A 96 -5.05 1.91 -19.46
CA LEU A 96 -4.54 0.56 -19.30
C LEU A 96 -5.60 -0.48 -19.65
N GLN A 97 -5.16 -1.60 -20.21
CA GLN A 97 -5.99 -2.75 -20.52
C GLN A 97 -5.88 -3.82 -19.42
N PRO A 98 -6.88 -4.70 -19.27
CA PRO A 98 -6.85 -5.77 -18.25
C PRO A 98 -5.60 -6.66 -18.28
N ARG A 99 -4.94 -6.78 -19.43
CA ARG A 99 -3.67 -7.52 -19.58
C ARG A 99 -2.58 -7.06 -18.62
N ILE A 100 -2.62 -5.80 -18.14
CA ILE A 100 -1.66 -5.28 -17.17
C ILE A 100 -1.66 -6.08 -15.84
N LEU A 101 -2.80 -6.68 -15.50
CA LEU A 101 -2.94 -7.50 -14.29
C LEU A 101 -2.05 -8.74 -14.32
N ASN A 102 -1.68 -9.24 -15.50
CA ASN A 102 -0.78 -10.40 -15.63
C ASN A 102 0.60 -10.13 -15.03
N LEU A 103 1.07 -8.86 -15.02
CA LEU A 103 2.35 -8.50 -14.41
C LEU A 103 2.30 -8.65 -12.88
N GLY A 104 1.21 -8.24 -12.24
CA GLY A 104 1.01 -8.43 -10.80
C GLY A 104 0.65 -9.88 -10.46
N TYR A 105 -0.10 -10.56 -11.32
CA TYR A 105 -0.50 -11.95 -11.11
C TYR A 105 0.69 -12.90 -11.04
N ALA A 106 1.76 -12.63 -11.78
CA ALA A 106 3.01 -13.40 -11.70
C ALA A 106 3.56 -13.47 -10.25
N TYR A 107 3.48 -12.37 -9.51
CA TYR A 107 3.83 -12.35 -8.09
C TYR A 107 2.76 -13.02 -7.22
N LEU A 108 1.49 -12.62 -7.37
CA LEU A 108 0.40 -13.06 -6.50
C LEU A 108 0.13 -14.58 -6.57
N SER A 109 0.40 -15.20 -7.73
CA SER A 109 0.20 -16.63 -7.95
C SER A 109 1.38 -17.52 -7.49
N THR A 110 2.52 -16.93 -7.17
CA THR A 110 3.74 -17.67 -6.81
C THR A 110 4.21 -17.40 -5.38
N ALA A 111 3.87 -16.25 -4.82
CA ALA A 111 4.27 -15.88 -3.47
C ALA A 111 3.37 -16.59 -2.43
N ALA A 112 4.01 -17.24 -1.44
CA ALA A 112 3.30 -18.01 -0.43
C ALA A 112 2.32 -17.18 0.41
N VAL A 113 2.70 -15.94 0.76
CA VAL A 113 1.89 -15.07 1.61
C VAL A 113 0.53 -14.72 1.00
N PRO A 114 0.42 -14.18 -0.24
CA PRO A 114 -0.88 -13.87 -0.85
C PRO A 114 -1.78 -15.11 -0.98
N ILE A 115 -1.22 -16.25 -1.37
CA ILE A 115 -1.97 -17.49 -1.59
C ILE A 115 -2.60 -17.99 -0.28
N ALA A 116 -1.80 -18.06 0.80
CA ALA A 116 -2.26 -18.56 2.08
C ALA A 116 -3.13 -17.56 2.86
N ALA A 117 -2.98 -16.26 2.61
CA ALA A 117 -3.64 -15.22 3.41
C ALA A 117 -5.14 -15.07 3.12
N GLN A 118 -5.56 -15.24 1.87
CA GLN A 118 -6.93 -14.89 1.48
C GLN A 118 -8.01 -15.63 2.28
N PRO A 119 -8.01 -16.98 2.42
CA PRO A 119 -9.03 -17.69 3.19
C PRO A 119 -9.01 -17.33 4.68
N VAL A 120 -7.82 -17.07 5.25
CA VAL A 120 -7.67 -16.67 6.64
C VAL A 120 -8.29 -15.29 6.89
N LEU A 121 -8.09 -14.36 5.96
CA LEU A 121 -8.67 -13.01 6.05
C LEU A 121 -10.18 -13.02 5.90
N GLU A 122 -10.73 -13.84 5.01
CA GLU A 122 -12.17 -13.96 4.79
C GLU A 122 -12.88 -14.43 6.06
N GLU A 123 -12.42 -15.52 6.66
CA GLU A 123 -12.97 -16.04 7.93
C GLU A 123 -12.85 -15.01 9.08
N MET A 124 -11.69 -14.34 9.21
CA MET A 124 -11.49 -13.32 10.22
C MET A 124 -12.43 -12.12 10.01
N SER A 125 -12.59 -11.67 8.76
CA SER A 125 -13.47 -10.56 8.40
C SER A 125 -14.95 -10.90 8.64
N GLU A 126 -15.37 -12.14 8.40
CA GLU A 126 -16.72 -12.62 8.73
C GLU A 126 -16.93 -12.62 10.25
N THR A 127 -15.98 -13.16 11.01
CA THR A 127 -16.05 -13.23 12.48
C THR A 127 -16.13 -11.86 13.13
N LEU A 128 -15.32 -10.92 12.67
CA LEU A 128 -15.22 -9.58 13.28
C LEU A 128 -16.18 -8.56 12.69
N GLY A 129 -16.68 -8.79 11.48
CA GLY A 129 -17.48 -7.82 10.72
C GLY A 129 -16.67 -6.60 10.28
N GLU A 130 -15.33 -6.71 10.19
CA GLU A 130 -14.40 -5.65 9.88
C GLU A 130 -13.49 -6.01 8.70
N ALA A 131 -12.97 -4.99 8.00
CA ALA A 131 -12.01 -5.20 6.93
C ALA A 131 -10.66 -5.66 7.48
N SER A 132 -10.08 -6.68 6.86
CA SER A 132 -8.78 -7.22 7.20
C SER A 132 -7.84 -7.25 5.99
N SER A 133 -6.54 -7.20 6.25
CA SER A 133 -5.55 -7.20 5.17
C SER A 133 -4.21 -7.78 5.64
N VAL A 134 -3.44 -8.27 4.67
CA VAL A 134 -2.02 -8.62 4.85
C VAL A 134 -1.19 -7.75 3.92
N ALA A 135 -0.08 -7.23 4.44
CA ALA A 135 0.85 -6.42 3.68
C ALA A 135 2.31 -6.81 3.98
N VAL A 136 3.17 -6.50 3.02
CA VAL A 136 4.63 -6.62 3.11
C VAL A 136 5.26 -5.24 3.04
N LEU A 137 6.51 -5.12 3.52
CA LEU A 137 7.28 -3.89 3.43
C LEU A 137 8.03 -3.83 2.09
N ASP A 138 7.99 -2.69 1.44
CA ASP A 138 8.70 -2.44 0.19
C ASP A 138 9.00 -0.94 0.06
N ASP A 139 10.28 -0.57 0.13
CA ASP A 139 10.81 0.78 -0.08
C ASP A 139 10.07 1.85 0.76
N GLY A 140 10.04 1.66 2.09
CA GLY A 140 9.41 2.57 3.06
C GLY A 140 7.88 2.60 3.06
N ALA A 141 7.25 1.75 2.25
CA ALA A 141 5.81 1.62 2.16
C ALA A 141 5.33 0.20 2.50
N VAL A 142 4.10 0.07 2.93
CA VAL A 142 3.41 -1.21 2.99
C VAL A 142 2.67 -1.46 1.68
N VAL A 143 2.86 -2.65 1.11
CA VAL A 143 2.15 -3.12 -0.08
C VAL A 143 1.12 -4.16 0.33
N TYR A 144 -0.14 -3.90 0.05
CA TYR A 144 -1.23 -4.82 0.34
C TYR A 144 -1.19 -6.01 -0.63
N VAL A 145 -0.98 -7.21 -0.11
CA VAL A 145 -0.87 -8.44 -0.91
C VAL A 145 -2.09 -9.35 -0.82
N ALA A 146 -2.90 -9.20 0.24
CA ALA A 146 -4.20 -9.86 0.37
C ALA A 146 -5.16 -8.96 1.17
N ARG A 147 -6.46 -9.04 0.89
CA ARG A 147 -7.48 -8.23 1.57
C ARG A 147 -8.85 -8.89 1.53
N ALA A 148 -9.52 -8.93 2.68
CA ALA A 148 -10.94 -9.20 2.78
C ALA A 148 -11.67 -7.89 3.15
N ALA A 149 -12.55 -7.45 2.25
CA ALA A 149 -13.36 -6.26 2.46
C ALA A 149 -14.68 -6.63 3.13
N THR A 150 -15.20 -5.76 3.98
CA THR A 150 -16.58 -5.88 4.46
C THR A 150 -17.55 -5.18 3.51
N LYS A 151 -18.84 -5.51 3.61
CA LYS A 151 -19.92 -4.83 2.86
C LYS A 151 -20.08 -3.34 3.25
N ARG A 152 -19.28 -2.85 4.20
CA ARG A 152 -19.36 -1.48 4.71
C ARG A 152 -18.53 -0.55 3.85
N ILE A 153 -19.12 0.57 3.46
CA ILE A 153 -18.45 1.61 2.68
C ILE A 153 -17.41 2.30 3.57
N MET A 154 -16.13 2.13 3.25
CA MET A 154 -15.04 2.94 3.80
C MET A 154 -14.63 4.00 2.78
N SER A 155 -14.21 5.16 3.28
CA SER A 155 -13.80 6.28 2.41
C SER A 155 -12.55 5.98 1.57
N VAL A 156 -11.67 5.09 2.06
CA VAL A 156 -10.46 4.69 1.33
C VAL A 156 -10.71 3.40 0.55
N THR A 157 -10.64 3.50 -0.76
CA THR A 157 -10.71 2.33 -1.66
C THR A 157 -9.34 1.68 -1.76
N LEU A 158 -8.98 0.87 -0.75
CA LEU A 158 -7.76 0.05 -0.77
C LEU A 158 -8.03 -1.28 -1.46
N GLY A 159 -7.05 -1.75 -2.22
CA GLY A 159 -7.05 -3.06 -2.87
C GLY A 159 -5.67 -3.72 -2.80
N VAL A 160 -5.57 -4.94 -3.29
CA VAL A 160 -4.27 -5.60 -3.52
C VAL A 160 -3.43 -4.72 -4.46
N GLY A 161 -2.15 -4.54 -4.14
CA GLY A 161 -1.24 -3.64 -4.83
C GLY A 161 -1.26 -2.19 -4.32
N SER A 162 -2.21 -1.80 -3.43
CA SER A 162 -2.17 -0.47 -2.80
C SER A 162 -0.92 -0.30 -1.96
N ARG A 163 -0.33 0.89 -2.02
CA ARG A 163 0.86 1.28 -1.23
C ARG A 163 0.49 2.40 -0.26
N LEU A 164 0.90 2.27 1.00
CA LEU A 164 0.74 3.30 2.02
C LEU A 164 2.05 3.51 2.77
N PRO A 165 2.34 4.72 3.29
CA PRO A 165 3.55 4.95 4.07
C PRO A 165 3.63 4.06 5.31
N ALA A 166 4.78 3.41 5.52
CA ALA A 166 4.94 2.49 6.64
C ALA A 166 4.91 3.20 8.00
N TYR A 167 5.45 4.42 8.09
CA TYR A 167 5.59 5.15 9.37
C TYR A 167 4.25 5.51 10.04
N CYS A 168 3.18 5.70 9.27
CA CYS A 168 1.87 6.15 9.78
C CYS A 168 0.75 5.11 9.60
N THR A 169 1.11 3.83 9.45
CA THR A 169 0.17 2.71 9.39
C THR A 169 0.49 1.65 10.45
N ALA A 170 -0.52 0.95 10.97
CA ALA A 170 -0.30 -0.14 11.93
C ALA A 170 0.53 -1.28 11.32
N LEU A 171 0.21 -1.68 10.07
CA LEU A 171 0.98 -2.68 9.32
C LEU A 171 2.45 -2.30 9.19
N GLY A 172 2.73 -1.07 8.80
CA GLY A 172 4.09 -0.59 8.60
C GLY A 172 4.89 -0.52 9.90
N ARG A 173 4.26 -0.08 11.00
CA ARG A 173 4.93 -0.07 12.32
C ARG A 173 5.29 -1.46 12.81
N VAL A 174 4.42 -2.45 12.59
CA VAL A 174 4.74 -3.85 12.89
C VAL A 174 5.95 -4.29 12.06
N LEU A 175 5.96 -4.06 10.76
CA LEU A 175 7.06 -4.49 9.89
C LEU A 175 8.37 -3.78 10.23
N LEU A 176 8.35 -2.45 10.39
CA LEU A 176 9.52 -1.66 10.76
C LEU A 176 10.05 -2.05 12.15
N SER A 177 9.19 -2.35 13.12
CA SER A 177 9.62 -2.71 14.48
C SER A 177 10.42 -4.03 14.55
N HIS A 178 10.32 -4.89 13.54
CA HIS A 178 11.04 -6.17 13.48
C HIS A 178 12.29 -6.14 12.59
N LEU A 179 12.64 -4.99 12.04
CA LEU A 179 13.90 -4.74 11.35
C LEU A 179 15.00 -4.36 12.37
N ASN A 180 16.26 -4.53 12.00
CA ASN A 180 17.38 -3.94 12.75
C ASN A 180 17.49 -2.42 12.46
N GLU A 181 18.31 -1.73 13.23
CA GLU A 181 18.45 -0.26 13.14
C GLU A 181 18.91 0.22 11.76
N GLU A 182 19.85 -0.49 11.15
CA GLU A 182 20.36 -0.18 9.81
C GLU A 182 19.28 -0.32 8.74
N GLN A 183 18.51 -1.40 8.78
CA GLN A 183 17.38 -1.63 7.89
C GLN A 183 16.28 -0.58 8.09
N VAL A 184 15.92 -0.24 9.34
CA VAL A 184 14.97 0.85 9.64
C VAL A 184 15.48 2.17 9.07
N SER A 185 16.78 2.45 9.25
CA SER A 185 17.38 3.67 8.70
C SER A 185 17.31 3.71 7.18
N THR A 186 17.58 2.59 6.51
CA THR A 186 17.52 2.46 5.06
C THR A 186 16.08 2.66 4.55
N GLU A 187 15.09 1.98 5.15
CA GLU A 187 13.68 2.09 4.76
C GLU A 187 13.13 3.51 4.94
N LEU A 188 13.54 4.19 6.03
CA LEU A 188 13.04 5.53 6.34
C LEU A 188 13.86 6.68 5.70
N SER A 189 15.04 6.40 5.14
CA SER A 189 15.91 7.44 4.55
C SER A 189 15.28 8.14 3.36
N LYS A 190 14.40 7.46 2.63
CA LYS A 190 13.72 7.94 1.44
C LYS A 190 12.28 8.42 1.71
N VAL A 191 11.83 8.32 2.97
CA VAL A 191 10.46 8.63 3.33
C VAL A 191 10.34 10.07 3.81
N GLU A 192 9.48 10.85 3.18
CA GLU A 192 9.06 12.15 3.69
C GLU A 192 7.97 11.96 4.76
N PHE A 193 8.21 12.48 5.95
CA PHE A 193 7.26 12.41 7.06
C PHE A 193 6.18 13.49 6.91
N VAL A 194 5.17 13.21 6.09
CA VAL A 194 4.05 14.12 5.84
C VAL A 194 3.00 14.00 6.95
N ALA A 195 2.51 15.13 7.46
CA ALA A 195 1.37 15.15 8.37
C ALA A 195 0.06 14.95 7.59
N HIS A 196 -0.45 13.71 7.54
CA HIS A 196 -1.73 13.39 6.90
C HIS A 196 -2.90 13.88 7.73
N THR A 197 -2.76 13.83 9.05
CA THR A 197 -3.72 14.36 10.03
C THR A 197 -2.97 15.06 11.17
N LYS A 198 -3.69 15.69 12.08
CA LYS A 198 -3.13 16.25 13.31
C LYS A 198 -2.56 15.20 14.27
N HIS A 199 -2.86 13.92 14.05
CA HIS A 199 -2.40 12.80 14.88
C HIS A 199 -1.17 12.11 14.30
N THR A 200 -0.79 12.40 13.04
CA THR A 200 0.34 11.75 12.38
C THR A 200 1.65 12.00 13.12
N VAL A 201 2.36 10.94 13.44
CA VAL A 201 3.73 11.03 13.96
C VAL A 201 4.67 11.38 12.82
N THR A 202 5.26 12.57 12.85
CA THR A 202 6.17 13.11 11.82
C THR A 202 7.62 13.25 12.30
N SER A 203 7.92 12.89 13.54
CA SER A 203 9.27 12.90 14.10
C SER A 203 9.86 11.50 14.07
N ARG A 204 11.06 11.37 13.49
CA ARG A 204 11.80 10.11 13.45
C ARG A 204 12.05 9.56 14.86
N LYS A 205 12.50 10.40 15.79
CA LYS A 205 12.72 10.01 17.20
C LYS A 205 11.45 9.46 17.83
N LYS A 206 10.30 10.13 17.62
CA LYS A 206 9.02 9.66 18.14
C LYS A 206 8.58 8.35 17.50
N LEU A 207 8.83 8.16 16.21
CA LEU A 207 8.57 6.90 15.53
C LEU A 207 9.41 5.76 16.12
N GLU A 208 10.70 5.98 16.37
CA GLU A 208 11.59 4.98 16.97
C GLU A 208 11.09 4.55 18.38
N GLU A 209 10.59 5.48 19.20
CA GLU A 209 9.95 5.16 20.48
C GLU A 209 8.69 4.28 20.27
N VAL A 210 7.85 4.62 19.29
CA VAL A 210 6.67 3.83 18.94
C VAL A 210 7.05 2.44 18.44
N LEU A 211 8.08 2.31 17.60
CA LEU A 211 8.55 1.02 17.11
C LEU A 211 9.08 0.12 18.24
N ALA A 212 9.79 0.71 19.22
CA ALA A 212 10.26 -0.01 20.41
C ALA A 212 9.06 -0.53 21.24
N GLN A 213 8.02 0.29 21.43
CA GLN A 213 6.79 -0.13 22.09
C GLN A 213 6.08 -1.26 21.33
N VAL A 214 5.92 -1.14 19.99
CA VAL A 214 5.30 -2.17 19.16
C VAL A 214 6.04 -3.49 19.25
N ARG A 215 7.39 -3.45 19.29
CA ARG A 215 8.23 -4.65 19.48
C ARG A 215 7.97 -5.32 20.82
N ALA A 216 7.83 -4.55 21.89
CA ALA A 216 7.59 -5.04 23.24
C ALA A 216 6.18 -5.60 23.43
N GLU A 217 5.17 -4.94 22.87
CA GLU A 217 3.75 -5.32 22.98
C GLU A 217 3.33 -6.43 21.98
N GLY A 218 4.08 -6.59 20.89
CA GLY A 218 3.78 -7.56 19.84
C GLY A 218 2.65 -7.15 18.90
N PHE A 219 2.13 -5.92 19.01
CA PHE A 219 1.13 -5.37 18.10
C PHE A 219 1.30 -3.85 17.93
N ALA A 220 0.76 -3.30 16.85
CA ALA A 220 0.68 -1.86 16.63
C ALA A 220 -0.78 -1.41 16.55
N LEU A 221 -1.12 -0.33 17.26
CA LEU A 221 -2.38 0.36 17.13
C LEU A 221 -2.14 1.72 16.48
N ASN A 222 -2.87 1.99 15.39
CA ASN A 222 -2.86 3.28 14.70
C ASN A 222 -4.24 3.94 14.84
N ASP A 223 -4.27 5.16 15.32
CA ASP A 223 -5.50 5.88 15.62
C ASP A 223 -5.56 7.20 14.85
N GLN A 224 -6.18 7.15 13.69
CA GLN A 224 -6.49 8.31 12.86
C GLN A 224 -5.25 9.08 12.35
N GLU A 225 -4.10 8.41 12.23
CA GLU A 225 -2.87 9.07 11.78
C GLU A 225 -2.79 9.22 10.27
N LEU A 226 -3.30 8.23 9.50
CA LEU A 226 -3.35 8.31 8.05
C LEU A 226 -4.60 9.07 7.57
N GLU A 227 -5.74 8.82 8.22
CA GLU A 227 -7.03 9.42 7.89
C GLU A 227 -7.88 9.57 9.16
N ILE A 228 -8.50 10.75 9.32
CA ILE A 228 -9.46 10.97 10.41
C ILE A 228 -10.64 10.01 10.27
N GLY A 229 -11.00 9.37 11.38
CA GLY A 229 -12.06 8.36 11.42
C GLY A 229 -11.59 6.93 11.14
N LEU A 230 -10.34 6.72 10.71
CA LEU A 230 -9.75 5.39 10.50
C LEU A 230 -8.93 4.96 11.73
N ARG A 231 -9.21 3.77 12.24
CA ARG A 231 -8.44 3.13 13.31
C ARG A 231 -8.07 1.70 12.91
N SER A 232 -6.86 1.27 13.21
CA SER A 232 -6.42 -0.09 12.87
C SER A 232 -5.49 -0.68 13.93
N ILE A 233 -5.53 -2.01 14.06
CA ILE A 233 -4.61 -2.79 14.86
C ILE A 233 -3.95 -3.83 13.97
N ALA A 234 -2.63 -4.06 14.15
CA ALA A 234 -1.85 -5.01 13.35
C ALA A 234 -0.93 -5.85 14.21
N VAL A 235 -0.65 -7.06 13.73
CA VAL A 235 0.28 -8.03 14.33
C VAL A 235 1.27 -8.55 13.28
N PRO A 236 2.47 -9.02 13.68
CA PRO A 236 3.41 -9.65 12.76
C PRO A 236 2.91 -11.03 12.33
N VAL A 237 3.12 -11.39 11.08
CA VAL A 237 2.98 -12.75 10.56
C VAL A 237 4.36 -13.37 10.49
N ARG A 238 4.57 -14.44 11.29
CA ARG A 238 5.84 -15.16 11.40
C ARG A 238 5.76 -16.48 10.65
N ASN A 239 6.74 -16.75 9.82
CA ASN A 239 6.84 -18.05 9.15
C ASN A 239 7.27 -19.18 10.12
N VAL A 240 7.38 -20.40 9.64
CA VAL A 240 7.70 -21.61 10.43
C VAL A 240 9.06 -21.54 11.16
N VAL A 241 9.96 -20.64 10.77
CA VAL A 241 11.24 -20.41 11.46
C VAL A 241 11.23 -19.17 12.35
N GLY A 242 10.06 -18.55 12.56
CA GLY A 242 9.87 -17.39 13.45
C GLY A 242 10.22 -16.04 12.83
N ALA A 243 10.66 -15.99 11.56
CA ALA A 243 10.95 -14.72 10.88
C ALA A 243 9.65 -13.97 10.51
N VAL A 244 9.61 -12.66 10.75
CA VAL A 244 8.49 -11.82 10.32
C VAL A 244 8.57 -11.59 8.82
N VAL A 245 7.57 -12.10 8.08
CA VAL A 245 7.51 -12.05 6.61
C VAL A 245 6.42 -11.14 6.08
N ALA A 246 5.45 -10.81 6.92
CA ALA A 246 4.33 -9.93 6.61
C ALA A 246 3.75 -9.33 7.89
N ALA A 247 2.79 -8.42 7.76
CA ALA A 247 1.93 -7.99 8.86
C ALA A 247 0.46 -8.17 8.47
N MET A 248 -0.38 -8.47 9.44
CA MET A 248 -1.84 -8.63 9.29
C MET A 248 -2.56 -7.60 10.13
N ASN A 249 -3.64 -7.00 9.62
CA ASN A 249 -4.40 -6.00 10.35
C ASN A 249 -5.91 -6.19 10.27
N VAL A 250 -6.58 -5.52 11.21
CA VAL A 250 -8.01 -5.19 11.17
C VAL A 250 -8.15 -3.68 11.16
N SER A 251 -9.02 -3.15 10.30
CA SER A 251 -9.29 -1.72 10.17
C SER A 251 -10.76 -1.42 10.44
N THR A 252 -11.02 -0.40 11.26
CA THR A 252 -12.35 -0.02 11.73
C THR A 252 -12.58 1.48 11.63
N GLN A 253 -13.84 1.89 11.76
CA GLN A 253 -14.19 3.30 11.95
C GLN A 253 -14.02 3.68 13.43
N ALA A 254 -13.22 4.74 13.69
CA ALA A 254 -12.90 5.22 15.04
C ALA A 254 -14.16 5.67 15.84
N SER A 255 -15.20 6.12 15.14
CA SER A 255 -16.49 6.49 15.74
C SER A 255 -17.31 5.30 16.23
N ARG A 256 -17.03 4.09 15.72
CA ARG A 256 -17.81 2.87 16.01
C ARG A 256 -17.09 1.91 16.94
N VAL A 257 -15.77 1.79 16.81
CA VAL A 257 -14.96 0.85 17.58
C VAL A 257 -13.88 1.63 18.35
N SER A 258 -13.95 1.56 19.68
CA SER A 258 -12.97 2.19 20.56
C SER A 258 -11.61 1.50 20.51
N ARG A 259 -10.54 2.17 21.00
CA ARG A 259 -9.20 1.55 21.14
C ARG A 259 -9.24 0.31 22.03
N ARG A 260 -10.00 0.38 23.13
CA ARG A 260 -10.16 -0.72 24.07
C ARG A 260 -10.83 -1.93 23.41
N GLU A 261 -11.89 -1.69 22.66
CA GLU A 261 -12.61 -2.73 21.92
C GLU A 261 -11.75 -3.41 20.84
N LEU A 262 -10.87 -2.65 20.16
CA LEU A 262 -9.90 -3.24 19.23
C LEU A 262 -8.96 -4.21 19.95
N ILE A 263 -8.47 -3.85 21.13
CA ILE A 263 -7.56 -4.69 21.91
C ILE A 263 -8.31 -5.90 22.47
N GLU A 264 -9.46 -5.69 23.11
CA GLU A 264 -10.17 -6.77 23.81
C GLU A 264 -10.86 -7.76 22.86
N ARG A 265 -11.41 -7.29 21.74
CA ARG A 265 -12.18 -8.10 20.80
C ARG A 265 -11.40 -8.53 19.56
N CYS A 266 -10.67 -7.60 18.93
CA CYS A 266 -10.07 -7.87 17.63
C CYS A 266 -8.67 -8.48 17.76
N LEU A 267 -7.86 -8.06 18.74
CA LEU A 267 -6.47 -8.51 18.86
C LEU A 267 -6.34 -10.03 19.06
N PRO A 268 -7.11 -10.70 19.94
CA PRO A 268 -6.99 -12.16 20.09
C PRO A 268 -7.31 -12.93 18.80
N VAL A 269 -8.36 -12.51 18.09
CA VAL A 269 -8.74 -13.14 16.80
C VAL A 269 -7.66 -12.90 15.74
N LEU A 270 -7.11 -11.67 15.70
CA LEU A 270 -6.05 -11.30 14.77
C LEU A 270 -4.75 -12.08 15.04
N GLN A 271 -4.37 -12.30 16.31
CA GLN A 271 -3.22 -13.10 16.69
C GLN A 271 -3.40 -14.56 16.27
N ALA A 272 -4.52 -15.19 16.59
CA ALA A 272 -4.82 -16.56 16.19
C ALA A 272 -4.81 -16.73 14.65
N ALA A 273 -5.39 -15.79 13.92
CA ALA A 273 -5.36 -15.79 12.45
C ALA A 273 -3.94 -15.64 11.90
N SER A 274 -3.12 -14.78 12.51
CA SER A 274 -1.72 -14.58 12.13
C SER A 274 -0.87 -15.82 12.38
N GLU A 275 -1.03 -16.50 13.49
CA GLU A 275 -0.34 -17.75 13.81
C GLU A 275 -0.72 -18.86 12.83
N ARG A 276 -2.02 -19.00 12.53
CA ARG A 276 -2.51 -19.95 11.53
C ARG A 276 -1.97 -19.68 10.13
N LEU A 277 -1.91 -18.42 9.70
CA LEU A 277 -1.27 -18.07 8.44
C LEU A 277 0.22 -18.41 8.48
N GLY A 278 0.91 -18.01 9.54
CA GLY A 278 2.35 -18.20 9.69
C GLY A 278 2.78 -19.67 9.62
N SER A 279 1.99 -20.59 10.19
CA SER A 279 2.25 -22.03 10.15
C SER A 279 2.24 -22.63 8.73
N GLN A 280 1.66 -21.93 7.76
CA GLN A 280 1.59 -22.34 6.36
C GLN A 280 2.73 -21.73 5.49
N LEU A 281 3.54 -20.82 6.07
CA LEU A 281 4.54 -20.09 5.32
C LEU A 281 5.93 -20.73 5.48
N PRO A 282 6.60 -21.09 4.37
CA PRO A 282 7.93 -21.67 4.40
C PRO A 282 8.96 -20.65 4.91
N PRO A 283 10.19 -21.10 5.25
CA PRO A 283 11.32 -20.21 5.48
C PRO A 283 11.50 -19.25 4.30
N SER A 284 11.80 -17.97 4.60
CA SER A 284 12.18 -17.01 3.56
C SER A 284 13.49 -17.44 2.92
N ARG A 285 13.57 -17.41 1.60
CA ARG A 285 14.82 -17.66 0.86
C ARG A 285 15.76 -16.49 1.00
#